data_4996735c48a5ac8749bdee92fe175d13
#
_entry.id   4996735c48a5ac8749bdee92fe175d13
#
_cell.length_a   1.000
_cell.length_b   1.000
_cell.length_c   1.000
_cell.angle_alpha   90.00
_cell.angle_beta   90.00
_cell.angle_gamma   90.00
#
_symmetry.space_group_name_H-M   'P 1'
#
loop_
_entity.id
_entity.type
_entity.pdbx_description
1 polymer ?
#
loop_
_entity_poly.entity_id
_entity_poly.type
_entity_poly.pdbx_seq_one_letter_code
_entity_poly.pdbx_strand_id
1 'polypeptide(L)'
;KPLLRFKNGAKIDSPDSLRFFAVQGANTFGQDKITMDEKLQWVQTNERQILASASEPLDTDFWKQADEPWSFLAWCFEYAQYKADPSNFESKIPVALDGSCNGLQHLSAMLRDSVGGREVNLTANKTKRDIYGVVAELTRQTLLGMNTELAKRVLEFGVERSTCKRPVMIMPYAGTQSSCREYVTNDFEERNGPAFFGNEYQAAINLTSSTIWACIGSVVIKGREIMS
;
A
#
# COMPACT_ATOMS: atom_id res chain seq x y z
N LYS A 1 4.33 -15.97 9.71
CA LYS A 1 3.48 -15.94 8.50
C LYS A 1 4.07 -16.70 7.30
N PRO A 2 5.36 -16.59 6.97
CA PRO A 2 5.87 -16.97 5.66
C PRO A 2 5.83 -18.46 5.33
N LEU A 3 5.64 -19.33 6.27
CA LEU A 3 5.69 -20.79 6.08
C LEU A 3 4.31 -21.45 6.16
N LEU A 4 3.22 -20.68 6.13
CA LEU A 4 1.87 -21.24 6.06
C LEU A 4 1.61 -21.78 4.65
N ARG A 5 1.13 -23.03 4.59
CA ARG A 5 0.73 -23.68 3.34
C ARG A 5 -0.64 -24.34 3.53
N PHE A 6 -1.41 -24.36 2.46
CA PHE A 6 -2.65 -25.15 2.46
C PHE A 6 -2.36 -26.64 2.51
N LYS A 7 -3.21 -27.40 3.21
CA LYS A 7 -3.13 -28.87 3.22
C LYS A 7 -3.37 -29.44 1.84
N ASN A 8 -4.37 -28.93 1.13
CA ASN A 8 -4.71 -29.32 -0.24
C ASN A 8 -4.20 -28.25 -1.21
N GLY A 9 -3.62 -28.66 -2.31
CA GLY A 9 -3.17 -27.78 -3.36
C GLY A 9 -4.31 -27.34 -4.28
N ALA A 10 -4.06 -26.28 -5.04
CA ALA A 10 -4.91 -25.84 -6.14
C ALA A 10 -4.14 -25.97 -7.46
N LYS A 11 -4.80 -26.49 -8.48
CA LYS A 11 -4.19 -26.58 -9.82
C LYS A 11 -3.99 -25.20 -10.45
N ILE A 12 -2.91 -25.05 -11.19
CA ILE A 12 -2.64 -23.89 -12.03
C ILE A 12 -3.05 -24.24 -13.46
N ASP A 13 -4.35 -24.34 -13.69
CA ASP A 13 -4.95 -24.90 -14.92
C ASP A 13 -5.66 -23.86 -15.79
N SER A 14 -5.63 -22.58 -15.40
CA SER A 14 -6.21 -21.47 -16.13
C SER A 14 -5.24 -20.28 -16.23
N PRO A 15 -5.42 -19.39 -17.22
CA PRO A 15 -4.65 -18.14 -17.29
C PRO A 15 -4.76 -17.28 -16.01
N ASP A 16 -5.93 -17.28 -15.38
CA ASP A 16 -6.16 -16.52 -14.15
C ASP A 16 -5.43 -17.14 -12.96
N SER A 17 -5.45 -18.48 -12.78
CA SER A 17 -4.72 -19.13 -11.70
C SER A 17 -3.21 -18.91 -11.85
N LEU A 18 -2.66 -18.98 -13.07
CA LEU A 18 -1.27 -18.65 -13.33
C LEU A 18 -0.95 -17.18 -13.04
N ARG A 19 -1.86 -16.28 -13.42
CA ARG A 19 -1.73 -14.84 -13.15
C ARG A 19 -1.62 -14.57 -11.65
N PHE A 20 -2.53 -15.11 -10.86
CA PHE A 20 -2.49 -14.91 -9.39
C PHE A 20 -1.28 -15.57 -8.74
N PHE A 21 -0.86 -16.72 -9.22
CA PHE A 21 0.35 -17.38 -8.74
C PHE A 21 1.60 -16.53 -9.01
N ALA A 22 1.73 -15.96 -10.20
CA ALA A 22 2.83 -15.05 -10.54
C ALA A 22 2.77 -13.74 -9.75
N VAL A 23 1.58 -13.17 -9.57
CA VAL A 23 1.37 -11.96 -8.75
C VAL A 23 1.84 -12.18 -7.30
N GLN A 24 1.59 -13.36 -6.71
CA GLN A 24 2.08 -13.68 -5.38
C GLN A 24 3.61 -13.62 -5.29
N GLY A 25 4.31 -14.19 -6.27
CA GLY A 25 5.77 -14.12 -6.33
C GLY A 25 6.29 -12.70 -6.41
N ALA A 26 5.74 -11.90 -7.31
CA ALA A 26 6.11 -10.50 -7.45
C ALA A 26 5.82 -9.69 -6.17
N ASN A 27 4.68 -9.90 -5.54
CA ASN A 27 4.32 -9.22 -4.28
C ASN A 27 5.28 -9.53 -3.15
N THR A 28 5.65 -10.81 -2.96
CA THR A 28 6.59 -11.22 -1.91
C THR A 28 8.00 -10.71 -2.16
N PHE A 29 8.35 -10.43 -3.42
CA PHE A 29 9.63 -9.79 -3.75
C PHE A 29 9.65 -8.29 -3.44
N GLY A 30 8.49 -7.63 -3.34
CA GLY A 30 8.37 -6.19 -3.12
C GLY A 30 7.81 -5.41 -4.32
N GLN A 31 7.30 -6.13 -5.34
CA GLN A 31 6.65 -5.52 -6.52
C GLN A 31 5.14 -5.33 -6.30
N ASP A 32 4.72 -5.00 -5.08
CA ASP A 32 3.30 -4.90 -4.70
C ASP A 32 2.59 -3.67 -5.31
N LYS A 33 3.34 -2.63 -5.69
CA LYS A 33 2.80 -1.34 -6.14
C LYS A 33 2.57 -1.22 -7.64
N ILE A 34 3.17 -2.09 -8.45
CA ILE A 34 3.00 -2.10 -9.91
C ILE A 34 1.71 -2.82 -10.32
N THR A 35 1.28 -2.65 -11.57
CA THR A 35 0.08 -3.31 -12.12
C THR A 35 0.22 -4.82 -12.20
N MET A 36 -0.90 -5.54 -12.34
CA MET A 36 -0.86 -7.00 -12.47
C MET A 36 -0.08 -7.46 -13.71
N ASP A 37 -0.19 -6.74 -14.81
CA ASP A 37 0.50 -7.09 -16.05
C ASP A 37 2.02 -6.83 -15.94
N GLU A 38 2.42 -5.75 -15.29
CA GLU A 38 3.82 -5.49 -14.95
C GLU A 38 4.41 -6.54 -14.01
N LYS A 39 3.63 -7.07 -13.06
CA LYS A 39 4.06 -8.18 -12.19
C LYS A 39 4.32 -9.46 -12.97
N LEU A 40 3.44 -9.79 -13.93
CA LEU A 40 3.66 -10.93 -14.83
C LEU A 40 4.93 -10.76 -15.65
N GLN A 41 5.12 -9.58 -16.23
CA GLN A 41 6.33 -9.26 -16.99
C GLN A 41 7.58 -9.33 -16.11
N TRP A 42 7.50 -8.85 -14.86
CA TRP A 42 8.60 -8.93 -13.91
C TRP A 42 9.01 -10.37 -13.62
N VAL A 43 8.04 -11.27 -13.39
CA VAL A 43 8.31 -12.70 -13.19
C VAL A 43 8.99 -13.32 -14.40
N GLN A 44 8.51 -13.03 -15.60
CA GLN A 44 9.11 -13.52 -16.85
C GLN A 44 10.55 -13.01 -17.04
N THR A 45 10.77 -11.72 -16.78
CA THR A 45 12.10 -11.08 -16.90
C THR A 45 13.11 -11.69 -15.92
N ASN A 46 12.67 -12.03 -14.71
CA ASN A 46 13.52 -12.56 -13.65
C ASN A 46 13.49 -14.10 -13.54
N GLU A 47 12.86 -14.80 -14.50
CA GLU A 47 12.66 -16.25 -14.44
C GLU A 47 13.93 -17.02 -14.16
N ARG A 48 15.04 -16.66 -14.81
CA ARG A 48 16.34 -17.31 -14.59
C ARG A 48 16.82 -17.21 -13.14
N GLN A 49 16.70 -16.04 -12.53
CA GLN A 49 17.11 -15.81 -11.14
C GLN A 49 16.17 -16.49 -10.13
N ILE A 50 14.87 -16.55 -10.47
CA ILE A 50 13.85 -17.26 -9.69
C ILE A 50 14.16 -18.76 -9.68
N LEU A 51 14.45 -19.37 -10.84
CA LEU A 51 14.79 -20.78 -10.94
C LEU A 51 16.13 -21.10 -10.31
N ALA A 52 17.13 -20.22 -10.42
CA ALA A 52 18.42 -20.37 -9.74
C ALA A 52 18.24 -20.32 -8.21
N SER A 53 17.38 -19.44 -7.69
CA SER A 53 17.05 -19.38 -6.25
C SER A 53 16.40 -20.67 -5.75
N ALA A 54 15.67 -21.38 -6.59
CA ALA A 54 15.07 -22.66 -6.23
C ALA A 54 16.06 -23.84 -6.32
N SER A 55 16.98 -23.84 -7.30
CA SER A 55 17.94 -24.94 -7.50
C SER A 55 19.14 -24.84 -6.55
N GLU A 56 19.62 -23.63 -6.29
CA GLU A 56 20.83 -23.36 -5.54
C GLU A 56 20.61 -22.25 -4.49
N PRO A 57 19.70 -22.46 -3.51
CA PRO A 57 19.27 -21.39 -2.61
C PRO A 57 20.38 -20.88 -1.66
N LEU A 58 21.40 -21.70 -1.42
CA LEU A 58 22.54 -21.31 -0.56
C LEU A 58 23.59 -20.49 -1.33
N ASP A 59 23.68 -20.70 -2.66
CA ASP A 59 24.70 -20.09 -3.50
C ASP A 59 24.18 -18.87 -4.28
N THR A 60 22.87 -18.56 -4.16
CA THR A 60 22.23 -17.40 -4.78
C THR A 60 21.74 -16.39 -3.76
N ASP A 61 21.88 -15.10 -4.08
CA ASP A 61 21.45 -13.98 -3.21
C ASP A 61 20.19 -13.27 -3.71
N PHE A 62 19.67 -13.66 -4.89
CA PHE A 62 18.51 -12.96 -5.46
C PHE A 62 17.27 -13.02 -4.55
N TRP A 63 16.93 -14.19 -4.03
CA TRP A 63 15.78 -14.34 -3.15
C TRP A 63 15.92 -13.59 -1.82
N LYS A 64 17.16 -13.35 -1.36
CA LYS A 64 17.46 -12.61 -0.11
C LYS A 64 17.15 -11.11 -0.23
N GLN A 65 17.05 -10.59 -1.47
CA GLN A 65 16.74 -9.18 -1.75
C GLN A 65 15.23 -8.90 -1.69
N ALA A 66 14.40 -9.93 -1.57
CA ALA A 66 12.95 -9.79 -1.48
C ALA A 66 12.53 -9.11 -0.15
N ASP A 67 11.43 -8.39 -0.16
CA ASP A 67 10.81 -7.82 1.05
C ASP A 67 10.39 -8.91 2.04
N GLU A 68 9.92 -10.05 1.52
CA GLU A 68 9.61 -11.26 2.30
C GLU A 68 10.46 -12.45 1.82
N PRO A 69 11.77 -12.52 2.16
CA PRO A 69 12.72 -13.46 1.54
C PRO A 69 12.28 -14.92 1.62
N TRP A 70 11.83 -15.37 2.79
CA TRP A 70 11.42 -16.76 3.01
C TRP A 70 10.12 -17.12 2.28
N SER A 71 9.18 -16.19 2.20
CA SER A 71 7.94 -16.35 1.43
C SER A 71 8.25 -16.42 -0.06
N PHE A 72 9.16 -15.57 -0.53
CA PHE A 72 9.59 -15.56 -1.92
C PHE A 72 10.36 -16.83 -2.29
N LEU A 73 11.28 -17.29 -1.45
CA LEU A 73 12.00 -18.54 -1.68
C LEU A 73 11.06 -19.75 -1.74
N ALA A 74 10.07 -19.82 -0.84
CA ALA A 74 9.05 -20.86 -0.87
C ALA A 74 8.26 -20.83 -2.19
N TRP A 75 7.95 -19.63 -2.68
CA TRP A 75 7.31 -19.45 -3.98
C TRP A 75 8.25 -19.86 -5.15
N CYS A 76 9.54 -19.54 -5.09
CA CYS A 76 10.51 -19.98 -6.09
C CYS A 76 10.55 -21.51 -6.24
N PHE A 77 10.50 -22.25 -5.13
CA PHE A 77 10.43 -23.71 -5.17
C PHE A 77 9.16 -24.22 -5.87
N GLU A 78 8.01 -23.64 -5.58
CA GLU A 78 6.76 -24.04 -6.26
C GLU A 78 6.75 -23.61 -7.73
N TYR A 79 7.32 -22.43 -8.04
CA TYR A 79 7.44 -21.97 -9.41
C TYR A 79 8.33 -22.91 -10.25
N ALA A 80 9.44 -23.38 -9.69
CA ALA A 80 10.30 -24.35 -10.35
C ALA A 80 9.59 -25.70 -10.57
N GLN A 81 8.80 -26.18 -9.59
CA GLN A 81 7.99 -27.39 -9.76
C GLN A 81 6.90 -27.21 -10.83
N TYR A 82 6.23 -26.07 -10.85
CA TYR A 82 5.27 -25.73 -11.89
C TYR A 82 5.91 -25.76 -13.29
N LYS A 83 7.09 -25.15 -13.44
CA LYS A 83 7.81 -25.15 -14.74
C LYS A 83 8.26 -26.53 -15.17
N ALA A 84 8.57 -27.42 -14.24
CA ALA A 84 8.97 -28.79 -14.54
C ALA A 84 7.79 -29.66 -14.99
N ASP A 85 6.62 -29.56 -14.37
CA ASP A 85 5.41 -30.32 -14.73
C ASP A 85 4.13 -29.49 -14.50
N PRO A 86 3.77 -28.59 -15.42
CA PRO A 86 2.60 -27.75 -15.27
C PRO A 86 1.29 -28.53 -15.17
N SER A 87 1.20 -29.69 -15.79
CA SER A 87 -0.04 -30.46 -15.89
C SER A 87 -0.44 -31.14 -14.59
N ASN A 88 0.54 -31.56 -13.78
CA ASN A 88 0.33 -32.27 -12.54
C ASN A 88 0.62 -31.43 -11.30
N PHE A 89 1.04 -30.17 -11.49
CA PHE A 89 1.39 -29.30 -10.39
C PHE A 89 0.16 -28.76 -9.64
N GLU A 90 0.24 -28.77 -8.31
CA GLU A 90 -0.71 -28.14 -7.42
C GLU A 90 0.02 -27.21 -6.45
N SER A 91 -0.30 -25.91 -6.52
CA SER A 91 0.24 -24.94 -5.57
C SER A 91 -0.44 -25.03 -4.21
N LYS A 92 0.35 -25.00 -3.15
CA LYS A 92 -0.11 -24.93 -1.75
C LYS A 92 0.17 -23.59 -1.10
N ILE A 93 0.78 -22.65 -1.83
CA ILE A 93 1.08 -21.32 -1.32
C ILE A 93 -0.19 -20.48 -1.29
N PRO A 94 -0.48 -19.80 -0.16
CA PRO A 94 -1.55 -18.81 -0.11
C PRO A 94 -1.23 -17.62 -1.01
N VAL A 95 -2.18 -17.24 -1.86
CA VAL A 95 -2.14 -15.98 -2.59
C VAL A 95 -2.73 -14.90 -1.71
N ALA A 96 -1.92 -13.94 -1.28
CA ALA A 96 -2.35 -12.82 -0.46
C ALA A 96 -3.01 -11.76 -1.35
N LEU A 97 -4.27 -11.46 -1.07
CA LEU A 97 -5.02 -10.35 -1.66
C LEU A 97 -5.34 -9.34 -0.57
N ASP A 98 -5.05 -8.07 -0.83
CA ASP A 98 -5.33 -6.99 0.11
C ASP A 98 -6.14 -5.88 -0.56
N GLY A 99 -7.02 -5.25 0.21
CA GLY A 99 -7.82 -4.13 -0.24
C GLY A 99 -7.09 -2.79 -0.10
N SER A 100 -7.43 -1.86 -0.96
CA SER A 100 -6.95 -0.49 -0.88
C SER A 100 -7.75 0.28 0.18
N CYS A 101 -7.35 0.19 1.47
CA CYS A 101 -8.06 0.82 2.59
C CYS A 101 -9.45 0.22 2.84
N ASN A 102 -9.51 -1.02 3.37
CA ASN A 102 -10.72 -1.80 3.58
C ASN A 102 -11.83 -1.04 4.32
N GLY A 103 -11.49 -0.30 5.39
CA GLY A 103 -12.48 0.48 6.14
C GLY A 103 -13.21 1.50 5.28
N LEU A 104 -12.49 2.23 4.42
CA LEU A 104 -13.10 3.18 3.49
C LEU A 104 -13.82 2.50 2.32
N GLN A 105 -13.38 1.31 1.89
CA GLN A 105 -14.12 0.52 0.92
C GLN A 105 -15.50 0.14 1.46
N HIS A 106 -15.57 -0.38 2.67
CA HIS A 106 -16.83 -0.74 3.33
C HIS A 106 -17.71 0.49 3.57
N LEU A 107 -17.15 1.57 4.10
CA LEU A 107 -17.88 2.81 4.35
C LEU A 107 -18.46 3.37 3.05
N SER A 108 -17.64 3.47 2.00
CA SER A 108 -18.07 3.98 0.69
C SER A 108 -19.15 3.10 0.06
N ALA A 109 -19.07 1.77 0.22
CA ALA A 109 -20.11 0.85 -0.24
C ALA A 109 -21.45 1.07 0.49
N MET A 110 -21.41 1.11 1.83
CA MET A 110 -22.62 1.31 2.65
C MET A 110 -23.29 2.65 2.39
N LEU A 111 -22.50 3.70 2.21
CA LEU A 111 -23.01 5.06 1.97
C LEU A 111 -23.28 5.37 0.49
N ARG A 112 -22.98 4.44 -0.40
CA ARG A 112 -23.02 4.65 -1.86
C ARG A 112 -22.24 5.89 -2.27
N ASP A 113 -21.05 6.07 -1.66
CA ASP A 113 -20.11 7.15 -1.98
C ASP A 113 -19.28 6.77 -3.20
N SER A 114 -19.67 7.27 -4.37
CA SER A 114 -18.98 6.98 -5.63
C SER A 114 -17.59 7.65 -5.72
N VAL A 115 -17.41 8.77 -5.05
CA VAL A 115 -16.12 9.52 -5.05
C VAL A 115 -15.11 8.78 -4.17
N GLY A 116 -15.45 8.55 -2.91
CA GLY A 116 -14.59 7.78 -1.99
C GLY A 116 -14.34 6.36 -2.50
N GLY A 117 -15.37 5.69 -3.02
CA GLY A 117 -15.27 4.34 -3.58
C GLY A 117 -14.31 4.24 -4.76
N ARG A 118 -14.24 5.28 -5.60
CA ARG A 118 -13.25 5.34 -6.70
C ARG A 118 -11.83 5.45 -6.17
N GLU A 119 -11.58 6.30 -5.19
CA GLU A 119 -10.24 6.55 -4.66
C GLU A 119 -9.68 5.36 -3.84
N VAL A 120 -10.53 4.44 -3.41
CA VAL A 120 -10.15 3.18 -2.74
C VAL A 120 -10.29 1.95 -3.63
N ASN A 121 -10.41 2.11 -4.94
CA ASN A 121 -10.52 1.02 -5.92
C ASN A 121 -11.71 0.07 -5.69
N LEU A 122 -12.80 0.54 -5.12
CA LEU A 122 -14.05 -0.20 -5.00
C LEU A 122 -14.78 -0.29 -6.34
N THR A 123 -14.62 0.74 -7.19
CA THR A 123 -15.14 0.76 -8.56
C THR A 123 -14.01 0.56 -9.56
N ALA A 124 -14.34 0.03 -10.76
CA ALA A 124 -13.37 -0.20 -11.80
C ALA A 124 -12.69 1.11 -12.25
N ASN A 125 -11.37 1.12 -12.23
CA ASN A 125 -10.53 2.24 -12.68
C ASN A 125 -9.53 1.75 -13.72
N LYS A 126 -9.15 2.62 -14.66
CA LYS A 126 -8.09 2.31 -15.65
C LYS A 126 -6.72 2.15 -14.97
N THR A 127 -6.48 2.89 -13.90
CA THR A 127 -5.25 2.87 -13.12
C THR A 127 -5.58 2.68 -11.65
N LYS A 128 -4.72 1.96 -10.91
CA LYS A 128 -4.85 1.81 -9.46
C LYS A 128 -4.80 3.18 -8.79
N ARG A 129 -5.80 3.48 -7.96
CA ARG A 129 -5.87 4.71 -7.17
C ARG A 129 -5.21 4.49 -5.81
N ASP A 130 -4.67 5.57 -5.27
CA ASP A 130 -4.04 5.60 -3.95
C ASP A 130 -4.57 6.79 -3.15
N ILE A 131 -5.58 6.56 -2.35
CA ILE A 131 -6.23 7.60 -1.54
C ILE A 131 -5.24 8.33 -0.63
N TYR A 132 -4.22 7.65 -0.13
CA TYR A 132 -3.22 8.27 0.73
C TYR A 132 -2.37 9.29 -0.03
N GLY A 133 -1.96 8.94 -1.25
CA GLY A 133 -1.25 9.85 -2.15
C GLY A 133 -2.13 11.02 -2.60
N VAL A 134 -3.41 10.77 -2.86
CA VAL A 134 -4.38 11.82 -3.22
C VAL A 134 -4.52 12.83 -2.08
N VAL A 135 -4.70 12.37 -0.84
CA VAL A 135 -4.80 13.27 0.33
C VAL A 135 -3.50 14.04 0.58
N ALA A 136 -2.34 13.39 0.41
CA ALA A 136 -1.05 14.06 0.54
C ALA A 136 -0.89 15.17 -0.50
N GLU A 137 -1.25 14.90 -1.75
CA GLU A 137 -1.18 15.91 -2.83
C GLU A 137 -2.13 17.09 -2.59
N LEU A 138 -3.38 16.82 -2.22
CA LEU A 138 -4.34 17.88 -1.85
C LEU A 138 -3.85 18.72 -0.67
N THR A 139 -3.21 18.07 0.33
CA THR A 139 -2.63 18.77 1.48
C THR A 139 -1.50 19.70 1.04
N ARG A 140 -0.59 19.23 0.18
CA ARG A 140 0.48 20.07 -0.37
C ARG A 140 -0.06 21.26 -1.17
N GLN A 141 -1.05 21.03 -2.03
CA GLN A 141 -1.68 22.10 -2.81
C GLN A 141 -2.38 23.12 -1.91
N THR A 142 -3.07 22.67 -0.86
CA THR A 142 -3.73 23.56 0.10
C THR A 142 -2.71 24.40 0.87
N LEU A 143 -1.62 23.81 1.37
CA LEU A 143 -0.54 24.52 2.06
C LEU A 143 0.15 25.52 1.13
N LEU A 144 0.39 25.16 -0.12
CA LEU A 144 0.97 26.06 -1.12
C LEU A 144 0.07 27.31 -1.34
N GLY A 145 -1.24 27.10 -1.39
CA GLY A 145 -2.23 28.19 -1.54
C GLY A 145 -2.31 29.14 -0.34
N MET A 146 -1.89 28.73 0.86
CA MET A 146 -1.88 29.57 2.06
C MET A 146 -0.82 30.68 2.02
N ASN A 147 0.26 30.48 1.28
CA ASN A 147 1.36 31.43 1.10
C ASN A 147 1.94 32.03 2.39
N THR A 148 1.95 31.26 3.48
CA THR A 148 2.56 31.66 4.77
C THR A 148 3.94 31.03 4.92
N GLU A 149 4.83 31.67 5.71
CA GLU A 149 6.18 31.12 5.95
C GLU A 149 6.13 29.75 6.62
N LEU A 150 5.23 29.54 7.57
CA LEU A 150 5.05 28.25 8.21
C LEU A 150 4.60 27.15 7.22
N ALA A 151 3.67 27.48 6.31
CA ALA A 151 3.24 26.53 5.27
C ALA A 151 4.38 26.17 4.31
N LYS A 152 5.23 27.13 3.92
CA LYS A 152 6.43 26.88 3.11
C LYS A 152 7.40 25.95 3.82
N ARG A 153 7.65 26.16 5.10
CA ARG A 153 8.51 25.27 5.92
C ARG A 153 7.95 23.87 6.07
N VAL A 154 6.62 23.71 6.21
CA VAL A 154 5.96 22.40 6.22
C VAL A 154 6.11 21.71 4.87
N LEU A 155 5.99 22.43 3.75
CA LEU A 155 6.22 21.89 2.41
C LEU A 155 7.68 21.49 2.18
N GLU A 156 8.63 22.25 2.70
CA GLU A 156 10.07 21.92 2.67
C GLU A 156 10.38 20.66 3.49
N PHE A 157 9.80 20.52 4.68
CA PHE A 157 9.91 19.31 5.51
C PHE A 157 9.29 18.10 4.81
N GLY A 158 8.23 18.32 4.05
CA GLY A 158 7.53 17.34 3.23
C GLY A 158 6.32 16.73 3.92
N VAL A 159 5.19 16.78 3.23
CA VAL A 159 3.97 16.02 3.57
C VAL A 159 3.94 14.80 2.67
N GLU A 160 4.37 13.68 3.23
CA GLU A 160 4.52 12.43 2.50
C GLU A 160 3.21 11.60 2.50
N ARG A 161 3.16 10.60 1.62
CA ARG A 161 2.11 9.58 1.63
C ARG A 161 1.99 8.88 3.00
N SER A 162 3.11 8.61 3.65
CA SER A 162 3.20 8.01 4.99
C SER A 162 2.56 8.89 6.06
N THR A 163 2.77 10.21 6.01
CA THR A 163 2.17 11.20 6.91
C THR A 163 0.63 11.14 6.88
N CYS A 164 0.05 10.94 5.69
CA CYS A 164 -1.41 10.89 5.49
C CYS A 164 -2.02 9.50 5.71
N LYS A 165 -1.23 8.42 5.68
CA LYS A 165 -1.74 7.05 5.69
C LYS A 165 -2.56 6.73 6.95
N ARG A 166 -2.00 6.96 8.14
CA ARG A 166 -2.69 6.66 9.41
C ARG A 166 -3.93 7.55 9.62
N PRO A 167 -3.87 8.89 9.42
CA PRO A 167 -5.06 9.75 9.46
C PRO A 167 -6.21 9.28 8.57
N VAL A 168 -5.92 8.89 7.33
CA VAL A 168 -6.95 8.38 6.41
C VAL A 168 -7.51 7.03 6.89
N MET A 169 -6.64 6.13 7.38
CA MET A 169 -7.06 4.79 7.83
C MET A 169 -8.01 4.81 9.02
N ILE A 170 -7.89 5.78 9.94
CA ILE A 170 -8.73 5.85 11.14
C ILE A 170 -10.11 6.44 10.87
N MET A 171 -10.29 7.15 9.76
CA MET A 171 -11.52 7.86 9.45
C MET A 171 -12.77 6.96 9.50
N PRO A 172 -12.82 5.75 8.93
CA PRO A 172 -14.00 4.88 9.01
C PRO A 172 -14.24 4.27 10.39
N TYR A 173 -13.32 4.45 11.33
CA TYR A 173 -13.40 3.93 12.70
C TYR A 173 -13.61 5.03 13.73
N ALA A 174 -14.37 6.05 13.40
CA ALA A 174 -14.64 7.22 14.22
C ALA A 174 -13.36 7.98 14.64
N GLY A 175 -12.37 8.02 13.76
CA GLY A 175 -11.17 8.83 13.95
C GLY A 175 -11.54 10.33 14.09
N THR A 176 -10.77 11.04 14.89
CA THR A 176 -10.99 12.46 15.18
C THR A 176 -9.83 13.30 14.67
N GLN A 177 -10.03 14.62 14.61
CA GLN A 177 -8.94 15.54 14.32
C GLN A 177 -7.81 15.45 15.36
N SER A 178 -8.14 15.14 16.62
CA SER A 178 -7.14 14.91 17.67
C SER A 178 -6.29 13.69 17.38
N SER A 179 -6.90 12.57 16.96
CA SER A 179 -6.16 11.36 16.54
C SER A 179 -5.30 11.63 15.30
N CYS A 180 -5.81 12.42 14.34
CA CYS A 180 -5.02 12.83 13.18
C CYS A 180 -3.78 13.61 13.61
N ARG A 181 -3.93 14.55 14.56
CA ARG A 181 -2.81 15.33 15.11
C ARG A 181 -1.76 14.44 15.77
N GLU A 182 -2.18 13.45 16.55
CA GLU A 182 -1.26 12.49 17.18
C GLU A 182 -0.42 11.74 16.14
N TYR A 183 -1.04 11.23 15.08
CA TYR A 183 -0.30 10.53 14.00
C TYR A 183 0.64 11.44 13.23
N VAL A 184 0.27 12.71 13.00
CA VAL A 184 1.17 13.69 12.39
C VAL A 184 2.35 14.00 13.32
N THR A 185 2.08 14.11 14.63
CA THR A 185 3.14 14.30 15.63
C THR A 185 4.17 13.17 15.57
N ASN A 186 3.71 11.91 15.60
CA ASN A 186 4.57 10.74 15.54
C ASN A 186 5.40 10.70 14.24
N ASP A 187 4.80 10.98 13.07
CA ASP A 187 5.52 11.03 11.79
C ASP A 187 6.59 12.14 11.80
N PHE A 188 6.28 13.29 12.36
CA PHE A 188 7.23 14.40 12.43
C PHE A 188 8.36 14.13 13.43
N GLU A 189 8.07 13.47 14.57
CA GLU A 189 9.10 13.03 15.52
C GLU A 189 10.06 12.01 14.90
N GLU A 190 9.53 10.99 14.22
CA GLU A 190 10.33 9.98 13.53
C GLU A 190 11.26 10.59 12.46
N ARG A 191 10.86 11.72 11.86
CA ARG A 191 11.61 12.45 10.82
C ARG A 191 12.40 13.65 11.34
N ASN A 192 12.63 13.71 12.65
CA ASN A 192 13.40 14.79 13.31
C ASN A 192 12.77 16.20 13.17
N GLY A 193 11.43 16.27 13.12
CA GLY A 193 10.66 17.52 13.05
C GLY A 193 10.96 18.54 14.16
N PRO A 194 11.14 18.13 15.44
CA PRO A 194 11.50 19.07 16.50
C PRO A 194 12.76 19.88 16.21
N ALA A 195 13.80 19.26 15.66
CA ALA A 195 15.04 19.97 15.29
C ALA A 195 14.85 20.87 14.06
N PHE A 196 14.01 20.45 13.09
CA PHE A 196 13.75 21.23 11.89
C PHE A 196 12.90 22.50 12.17
N PHE A 197 11.86 22.36 12.96
CA PHE A 197 10.92 23.46 13.21
C PHE A 197 11.28 24.33 14.43
N GLY A 198 11.99 23.79 15.41
CA GLY A 198 12.33 24.50 16.64
C GLY A 198 11.07 25.00 17.37
N ASN A 199 11.00 26.30 17.66
CA ASN A 199 9.88 26.92 18.38
C ASN A 199 8.54 26.85 17.61
N GLU A 200 8.55 26.65 16.30
CA GLU A 200 7.35 26.53 15.47
C GLU A 200 6.81 25.10 15.35
N TYR A 201 7.44 24.12 16.02
CA TYR A 201 7.09 22.70 15.89
C TYR A 201 5.60 22.41 16.16
N GLN A 202 5.05 22.94 17.27
CA GLN A 202 3.63 22.75 17.59
C GLN A 202 2.69 23.43 16.59
N ALA A 203 3.08 24.60 16.08
CA ALA A 203 2.31 25.30 15.06
C ALA A 203 2.33 24.52 13.73
N ALA A 204 3.47 23.95 13.36
CA ALA A 204 3.59 23.11 12.16
C ALA A 204 2.74 21.84 12.24
N ILE A 205 2.71 21.15 13.39
CA ILE A 205 1.84 19.99 13.63
C ILE A 205 0.36 20.39 13.51
N ASN A 206 -0.03 21.49 14.15
CA ASN A 206 -1.42 21.95 14.13
C ASN A 206 -1.87 22.32 12.71
N LEU A 207 -1.04 23.06 11.98
CA LEU A 207 -1.31 23.43 10.59
C LEU A 207 -1.44 22.19 9.70
N THR A 208 -0.46 21.28 9.77
CA THR A 208 -0.44 20.08 8.93
C THR A 208 -1.62 19.16 9.23
N SER A 209 -1.87 18.86 10.50
CA SER A 209 -2.96 17.94 10.90
C SER A 209 -4.34 18.49 10.57
N SER A 210 -4.58 19.80 10.78
CA SER A 210 -5.86 20.43 10.41
C SER A 210 -6.07 20.43 8.89
N THR A 211 -5.02 20.68 8.12
CA THR A 211 -5.07 20.65 6.64
C THR A 211 -5.33 19.23 6.13
N ILE A 212 -4.62 18.21 6.65
CA ILE A 212 -4.87 16.81 6.29
C ILE A 212 -6.31 16.41 6.61
N TRP A 213 -6.82 16.76 7.79
CA TRP A 213 -8.18 16.44 8.22
C TRP A 213 -9.23 17.07 7.30
N ALA A 214 -9.03 18.32 6.90
CA ALA A 214 -9.90 18.99 5.93
C ALA A 214 -9.86 18.32 4.54
N CYS A 215 -8.66 17.93 4.07
CA CYS A 215 -8.46 17.25 2.79
C CYS A 215 -9.09 15.85 2.77
N ILE A 216 -9.01 15.09 3.87
CA ILE A 216 -9.73 13.80 4.00
C ILE A 216 -11.23 14.02 3.79
N GLY A 217 -11.82 15.02 4.45
CA GLY A 217 -13.24 15.34 4.32
C GLY A 217 -13.67 15.79 2.91
N SER A 218 -12.75 16.26 2.07
CA SER A 218 -13.05 16.61 0.68
C SER A 218 -13.02 15.41 -0.27
N VAL A 219 -12.34 14.32 0.12
CA VAL A 219 -12.26 13.07 -0.68
C VAL A 219 -13.31 12.06 -0.23
N VAL A 220 -13.59 11.96 1.08
CA VAL A 220 -14.58 11.05 1.67
C VAL A 220 -15.80 11.85 2.11
N ILE A 221 -16.54 12.39 1.13
CA ILE A 221 -17.58 13.38 1.34
C ILE A 221 -18.71 12.84 2.21
N LYS A 222 -19.29 11.71 1.84
CA LYS A 222 -20.43 11.12 2.59
C LYS A 222 -20.05 10.59 3.95
N GLY A 223 -18.83 10.09 4.11
CA GLY A 223 -18.30 9.68 5.39
C GLY A 223 -18.20 10.86 6.37
N ARG A 224 -17.77 12.03 5.90
CA ARG A 224 -17.72 13.24 6.68
C ARG A 224 -19.11 13.74 7.12
N GLU A 225 -20.10 13.71 6.21
CA GLU A 225 -21.47 14.16 6.52
C GLU A 225 -22.13 13.36 7.65
N ILE A 226 -21.77 12.07 7.81
CA ILE A 226 -22.33 11.23 8.88
C ILE A 226 -21.60 11.42 10.20
N MET A 227 -20.30 11.79 10.16
CA MET A 227 -19.48 11.96 11.36
C MET A 227 -19.47 13.39 11.91
N SER A 228 -20.10 14.34 11.24
CA SER A 228 -20.32 15.71 11.66
C SER A 228 -21.62 15.84 12.47
#